data_348bd17afd3ef42962bd9cdd4e113e89
#
_entry.id   348bd17afd3ef42962bd9cdd4e113e89
#
_cell.length_a   1.000
_cell.length_b   1.000
_cell.length_c   1.000
_cell.angle_alpha   90.00
_cell.angle_beta   90.00
_cell.angle_gamma   90.00
#
_symmetry.space_group_name_H-M   'P 1'
#
loop_
_entity.id
_entity.type
_entity.pdbx_description
1 polymer ?
#
loop_
_entity_poly.entity_id
_entity_poly.type
_entity_poly.pdbx_seq_one_letter_code
_entity_poly.pdbx_strand_id
1 'polypeptide(L)'
;MIERRPFAGLGGANHGWLKAKHHFSFAGYYDPERMGWGNLRVWNDDEIAPKAGFPPHPHADMEIITYVRDGAITHKDSMGNTGRTEAGDVQVMSAGSGVRHSEYNQEDETTRIFQIWIQPATRGGSPSWGAKPFPKAERSGRFVTLASGFAGDDALPIRANARVMGATIKAGERVTLSLDPKRHAYLVPATGIVDVGSIRIEARDGAAITDLSTVQIAGIEDAEVVLVDAA
;
A
#
# COMPACT_ATOMS: atom_id res chain seq x y z
N MET A 1 9.98 10.95 -14.91
CA MET A 1 10.83 11.39 -13.78
C MET A 1 10.74 10.37 -12.65
N ILE A 2 11.82 10.13 -11.87
CA ILE A 2 11.81 9.27 -10.68
C ILE A 2 12.43 10.08 -9.53
N GLU A 3 11.69 10.22 -8.42
CA GLU A 3 12.14 10.90 -7.21
C GLU A 3 12.20 9.91 -6.06
N ARG A 4 13.40 9.72 -5.47
CA ARG A 4 13.56 8.93 -4.24
C ARG A 4 13.10 9.73 -3.02
N ARG A 5 12.31 9.10 -2.16
CA ARG A 5 11.89 9.61 -0.86
C ARG A 5 12.43 8.70 0.25
N PRO A 6 13.60 9.03 0.81
CA PRO A 6 14.27 8.18 1.78
C PRO A 6 13.43 7.98 3.06
N PHE A 7 13.39 6.75 3.56
CA PHE A 7 12.66 6.38 4.78
C PHE A 7 13.03 7.23 6.00
N ALA A 8 14.32 7.55 6.13
CA ALA A 8 14.82 8.39 7.23
C ALA A 8 14.24 9.80 7.22
N GLY A 9 13.85 10.33 6.04
CA GLY A 9 13.27 11.66 5.86
C GLY A 9 11.73 11.69 5.88
N LEU A 10 11.07 10.55 6.05
CA LEU A 10 9.60 10.50 6.12
C LEU A 10 9.09 11.08 7.44
N GLY A 11 7.89 11.65 7.39
CA GLY A 11 7.13 12.00 8.59
C GLY A 11 6.85 10.80 9.47
N GLY A 12 6.33 11.00 10.65
CA GLY A 12 5.96 9.87 11.50
C GLY A 12 5.34 10.25 12.82
N ALA A 13 4.85 9.23 13.52
CA ALA A 13 4.29 9.31 14.84
C ALA A 13 4.68 8.10 15.68
N ASN A 14 4.73 8.26 16.98
CA ASN A 14 4.94 7.17 17.93
C ASN A 14 3.94 7.31 19.09
N HIS A 15 3.03 6.36 19.19
CA HIS A 15 1.99 6.30 20.23
C HIS A 15 2.25 5.18 21.24
N GLY A 16 3.49 4.64 21.29
CA GLY A 16 3.84 3.48 22.10
C GLY A 16 3.46 2.17 21.41
N TRP A 17 2.18 1.91 21.27
CA TRP A 17 1.66 0.72 20.58
C TRP A 17 1.77 0.79 19.05
N LEU A 18 1.88 2.00 18.47
CA LEU A 18 2.01 2.26 17.04
C LEU A 18 3.26 3.09 16.79
N LYS A 19 4.16 2.60 15.93
CA LYS A 19 5.21 3.38 15.31
C LYS A 19 4.88 3.51 13.84
N ALA A 20 4.58 4.73 13.38
CA ALA A 20 4.18 5.02 12.03
C ALA A 20 5.20 5.88 11.30
N LYS A 21 5.41 5.61 10.01
CA LYS A 21 6.07 6.50 9.05
C LYS A 21 5.09 6.91 7.96
N HIS A 22 5.13 8.16 7.57
CA HIS A 22 4.19 8.78 6.65
C HIS A 22 4.92 9.24 5.38
N HIS A 23 4.64 8.59 4.24
CA HIS A 23 5.15 9.01 2.94
C HIS A 23 4.46 10.29 2.44
N PHE A 24 3.24 10.54 2.91
CA PHE A 24 2.42 11.72 2.61
C PHE A 24 1.92 12.36 3.91
N SER A 25 1.46 13.60 3.81
CA SER A 25 0.85 14.33 4.93
C SER A 25 -0.32 13.54 5.52
N PHE A 26 -0.23 13.26 6.81
CA PHE A 26 -1.20 12.47 7.54
C PHE A 26 -1.21 12.85 9.03
N ALA A 27 -2.42 12.92 9.62
CA ALA A 27 -2.61 13.29 11.02
C ALA A 27 -1.87 14.59 11.40
N GLY A 28 -0.93 14.52 12.34
CA GLY A 28 -0.12 15.68 12.78
C GLY A 28 1.08 16.00 11.88
N TYR A 29 1.41 15.16 10.89
CA TYR A 29 2.47 15.44 9.93
C TYR A 29 1.92 16.20 8.73
N TYR A 30 2.51 17.36 8.45
CA TYR A 30 2.13 18.20 7.32
C TYR A 30 3.34 18.63 6.50
N ASP A 31 3.31 18.31 5.21
CA ASP A 31 4.25 18.75 4.19
C ASP A 31 3.45 19.12 2.93
N PRO A 32 3.42 20.41 2.52
CA PRO A 32 2.61 20.84 1.38
C PRO A 32 3.03 20.21 0.04
N GLU A 33 4.26 19.71 -0.07
CA GLU A 33 4.75 19.02 -1.27
C GLU A 33 4.41 17.52 -1.27
N ARG A 34 3.83 17.02 -0.16
CA ARG A 34 3.49 15.61 0.03
C ARG A 34 2.02 15.41 0.43
N MET A 35 1.12 16.10 -0.25
CA MET A 35 -0.32 15.99 -0.01
C MET A 35 -0.96 14.78 -0.69
N GLY A 36 -0.28 14.19 -1.66
CA GLY A 36 -0.70 13.03 -2.43
C GLY A 36 0.18 12.82 -3.65
N TRP A 37 -0.13 11.77 -4.44
CA TRP A 37 0.53 11.47 -5.72
C TRP A 37 -0.52 10.91 -6.69
N GLY A 38 -1.00 11.75 -7.63
CA GLY A 38 -2.26 11.48 -8.29
C GLY A 38 -3.39 11.35 -7.28
N ASN A 39 -4.24 10.34 -7.41
CA ASN A 39 -5.28 10.05 -6.43
C ASN A 39 -4.82 9.19 -5.22
N LEU A 40 -3.55 8.80 -5.15
CA LEU A 40 -2.95 8.23 -3.94
C LEU A 40 -2.83 9.32 -2.87
N ARG A 41 -3.52 9.14 -1.73
CA ARG A 41 -3.60 10.16 -0.68
C ARG A 41 -2.74 9.85 0.54
N VAL A 42 -2.63 8.58 0.91
CA VAL A 42 -1.89 8.12 2.09
C VAL A 42 -1.10 6.87 1.74
N TRP A 43 0.13 6.83 2.24
CA TRP A 43 0.90 5.61 2.39
C TRP A 43 1.61 5.68 3.74
N ASN A 44 1.11 4.91 4.69
CA ASN A 44 1.75 4.76 5.98
C ASN A 44 2.46 3.41 6.06
N ASP A 45 3.57 3.41 6.74
CA ASP A 45 4.35 2.24 7.10
C ASP A 45 4.26 2.09 8.62
N ASP A 46 3.41 1.18 9.07
CA ASP A 46 2.98 1.04 10.44
C ASP A 46 3.57 -0.23 11.08
N GLU A 47 4.12 -0.08 12.29
CA GLU A 47 4.52 -1.16 13.19
C GLU A 47 3.58 -1.14 14.39
N ILE A 48 2.78 -2.21 14.52
CA ILE A 48 1.71 -2.34 15.53
C ILE A 48 2.16 -3.37 16.56
N ALA A 49 2.24 -2.94 17.82
CA ALA A 49 2.64 -3.81 18.92
C ALA A 49 1.69 -5.01 19.11
N PRO A 50 2.16 -6.12 19.71
CA PRO A 50 1.31 -7.26 20.05
C PRO A 50 0.06 -6.86 20.83
N LYS A 51 -1.08 -7.48 20.53
CA LYS A 51 -2.37 -7.28 21.20
C LYS A 51 -2.88 -5.84 21.19
N ALA A 52 -2.41 -5.00 20.23
CA ALA A 52 -2.79 -3.62 20.09
C ALA A 52 -3.32 -3.34 18.66
N GLY A 53 -3.91 -2.17 18.44
CA GLY A 53 -4.42 -1.79 17.12
C GLY A 53 -5.30 -0.55 17.17
N PHE A 54 -5.89 -0.25 16.04
CA PHE A 54 -6.79 0.87 15.86
C PHE A 54 -8.20 0.50 16.35
N PRO A 55 -8.73 1.16 17.41
CA PRO A 55 -10.08 0.91 17.88
C PRO A 55 -11.12 1.37 16.85
N PRO A 56 -12.42 1.04 17.02
CA PRO A 56 -13.47 1.39 16.06
C PRO A 56 -13.52 2.87 15.74
N HIS A 57 -13.22 3.21 14.48
CA HIS A 57 -13.19 4.57 13.95
C HIS A 57 -13.89 4.63 12.59
N PRO A 58 -14.42 5.82 12.19
CA PRO A 58 -15.19 5.96 10.96
C PRO A 58 -14.32 6.34 9.76
N HIS A 59 -14.77 5.89 8.57
CA HIS A 59 -14.29 6.37 7.27
C HIS A 59 -15.48 6.60 6.33
N ALA A 60 -15.30 7.51 5.37
CA ALA A 60 -16.19 7.72 4.24
C ALA A 60 -15.38 8.17 3.02
N ASP A 61 -15.87 7.85 1.83
CA ASP A 61 -15.30 8.31 0.56
C ASP A 61 -13.77 8.05 0.43
N MET A 62 -13.35 6.82 0.79
CA MET A 62 -11.95 6.41 0.71
C MET A 62 -11.84 4.93 0.40
N GLU A 63 -10.88 4.58 -0.47
CA GLU A 63 -10.45 3.21 -0.70
C GLU A 63 -9.24 2.95 0.21
N ILE A 64 -9.35 2.00 1.12
CA ILE A 64 -8.34 1.68 2.12
C ILE A 64 -7.82 0.29 1.85
N ILE A 65 -6.53 0.19 1.55
CA ILE A 65 -5.84 -1.04 1.22
C ILE A 65 -4.78 -1.29 2.29
N THR A 66 -4.84 -2.46 2.93
CA THR A 66 -3.84 -2.90 3.89
C THR A 66 -3.03 -4.03 3.26
N TYR A 67 -1.73 -3.81 3.06
CA TYR A 67 -0.76 -4.82 2.69
C TYR A 67 0.02 -5.24 3.92
N VAL A 68 -0.07 -6.51 4.30
CA VAL A 68 0.64 -7.03 5.49
C VAL A 68 2.05 -7.44 5.08
N ARG A 69 3.06 -6.79 5.66
CA ARG A 69 4.47 -7.09 5.42
C ARG A 69 4.98 -8.21 6.32
N ASP A 70 4.51 -8.22 7.58
CA ASP A 70 4.93 -9.18 8.61
C ASP A 70 3.82 -9.34 9.65
N GLY A 71 3.65 -10.57 10.17
CA GLY A 71 2.58 -10.91 11.10
C GLY A 71 1.21 -11.01 10.44
N ALA A 72 0.19 -10.54 11.13
CA ALA A 72 -1.18 -10.50 10.62
C ALA A 72 -1.99 -9.36 11.25
N ILE A 73 -3.00 -8.89 10.54
CA ILE A 73 -3.96 -7.90 11.02
C ILE A 73 -5.39 -8.47 11.01
N THR A 74 -6.14 -8.22 12.06
CA THR A 74 -7.55 -8.62 12.18
C THR A 74 -8.45 -7.41 12.02
N HIS A 75 -9.28 -7.43 10.99
CA HIS A 75 -10.29 -6.43 10.69
C HIS A 75 -11.65 -6.84 11.26
N LYS A 76 -12.40 -5.84 11.76
CA LYS A 76 -13.84 -5.94 12.05
C LYS A 76 -14.52 -4.64 11.66
N ASP A 77 -15.74 -4.72 11.12
CA ASP A 77 -16.48 -3.54 10.68
C ASP A 77 -17.95 -3.54 11.07
N SER A 78 -18.58 -2.39 10.86
CA SER A 78 -20.01 -2.16 11.15
C SER A 78 -20.98 -2.85 10.17
N MET A 79 -20.45 -3.46 9.10
CA MET A 79 -21.23 -4.29 8.17
C MET A 79 -21.33 -5.75 8.64
N GLY A 80 -20.58 -6.12 9.70
CA GLY A 80 -20.52 -7.48 10.23
C GLY A 80 -19.38 -8.32 9.68
N ASN A 81 -18.49 -7.73 8.87
CA ASN A 81 -17.32 -8.46 8.39
C ASN A 81 -16.28 -8.61 9.52
N THR A 82 -15.64 -9.76 9.51
CA THR A 82 -14.46 -10.06 10.34
C THR A 82 -13.51 -10.90 9.50
N GLY A 83 -12.23 -10.54 9.49
CA GLY A 83 -11.21 -11.30 8.77
C GLY A 83 -9.82 -11.04 9.29
N ARG A 84 -8.93 -12.01 9.07
CA ARG A 84 -7.51 -11.98 9.39
C ARG A 84 -6.72 -12.04 8.08
N THR A 85 -5.84 -11.08 7.88
CA THR A 85 -4.97 -10.95 6.70
C THR A 85 -3.53 -11.16 7.13
N GLU A 86 -2.84 -12.10 6.49
CA GLU A 86 -1.48 -12.52 6.85
C GLU A 86 -0.42 -11.84 5.98
N ALA A 87 0.85 -12.01 6.36
CA ALA A 87 1.99 -11.47 5.65
C ALA A 87 2.03 -11.90 4.17
N GLY A 88 2.12 -10.93 3.27
CA GLY A 88 2.08 -11.10 1.82
C GLY A 88 0.69 -10.93 1.21
N ASP A 89 -0.36 -10.93 2.02
CA ASP A 89 -1.75 -10.80 1.60
C ASP A 89 -2.26 -9.37 1.71
N VAL A 90 -3.44 -9.14 1.13
CA VAL A 90 -4.08 -7.82 1.04
C VAL A 90 -5.53 -7.91 1.48
N GLN A 91 -5.97 -6.89 2.19
CA GLN A 91 -7.39 -6.58 2.37
C GLN A 91 -7.70 -5.21 1.81
N VAL A 92 -8.95 -5.03 1.39
CA VAL A 92 -9.49 -3.78 0.85
C VAL A 92 -10.78 -3.44 1.56
N MET A 93 -10.92 -2.19 1.99
CA MET A 93 -12.17 -1.62 2.45
C MET A 93 -12.52 -0.39 1.61
N SER A 94 -13.60 -0.47 0.85
CA SER A 94 -14.22 0.69 0.21
C SER A 94 -15.17 1.33 1.21
N ALA A 95 -14.83 2.52 1.71
CA ALA A 95 -15.61 3.17 2.77
C ALA A 95 -16.97 3.68 2.29
N GLY A 96 -17.09 4.05 1.01
CA GLY A 96 -18.36 4.47 0.40
C GLY A 96 -19.04 5.59 1.19
N SER A 97 -20.35 5.45 1.44
CA SER A 97 -21.14 6.43 2.20
C SER A 97 -20.83 6.47 3.70
N GLY A 98 -20.05 5.54 4.20
CA GLY A 98 -19.60 5.49 5.59
C GLY A 98 -19.54 4.08 6.17
N VAL A 99 -18.48 3.81 6.90
CA VAL A 99 -18.26 2.57 7.64
C VAL A 99 -17.46 2.88 8.90
N ARG A 100 -17.67 2.09 9.95
CA ARG A 100 -16.79 2.07 11.14
C ARG A 100 -16.05 0.75 11.15
N HIS A 101 -14.75 0.79 11.38
CA HIS A 101 -13.95 -0.42 11.47
C HIS A 101 -12.88 -0.34 12.54
N SER A 102 -12.31 -1.48 12.85
CA SER A 102 -11.14 -1.64 13.70
C SER A 102 -10.12 -2.57 13.04
N GLU A 103 -8.85 -2.33 13.28
CA GLU A 103 -7.75 -3.15 12.79
C GLU A 103 -6.81 -3.45 13.97
N TYR A 104 -6.73 -4.72 14.39
CA TYR A 104 -5.95 -5.14 15.54
C TYR A 104 -4.90 -6.18 15.17
N ASN A 105 -3.70 -5.97 15.68
CA ASN A 105 -2.71 -7.02 15.80
C ASN A 105 -3.11 -7.95 16.97
N GLN A 106 -3.66 -9.12 16.65
CA GLN A 106 -4.02 -10.13 17.65
C GLN A 106 -2.89 -11.16 17.89
N GLU A 107 -1.76 -10.99 17.21
CA GLU A 107 -0.59 -11.85 17.31
C GLU A 107 0.23 -11.54 18.58
N ASP A 108 1.18 -12.41 18.90
CA ASP A 108 2.09 -12.26 20.04
C ASP A 108 3.36 -11.46 19.66
N GLU A 109 3.54 -11.19 18.36
CA GLU A 109 4.66 -10.45 17.79
C GLU A 109 4.18 -9.14 17.14
N THR A 110 5.11 -8.22 16.84
CA THR A 110 4.81 -6.97 16.13
C THR A 110 4.31 -7.26 14.72
N THR A 111 3.17 -6.72 14.36
CA THR A 111 2.67 -6.73 12.97
C THR A 111 3.14 -5.49 12.23
N ARG A 112 3.57 -5.66 10.97
CA ARG A 112 4.01 -4.58 10.08
C ARG A 112 3.14 -4.53 8.84
N ILE A 113 2.60 -3.36 8.54
CA ILE A 113 1.69 -3.16 7.41
C ILE A 113 2.09 -1.93 6.59
N PHE A 114 1.69 -1.92 5.31
CA PHE A 114 1.45 -0.69 4.58
C PHE A 114 -0.04 -0.39 4.59
N GLN A 115 -0.40 0.79 5.05
CA GLN A 115 -1.76 1.32 5.00
C GLN A 115 -1.83 2.33 3.86
N ILE A 116 -2.55 1.99 2.78
CA ILE A 116 -2.61 2.75 1.55
C ILE A 116 -4.03 3.27 1.36
N TRP A 117 -4.18 4.60 1.17
CA TRP A 117 -5.47 5.22 0.93
C TRP A 117 -5.50 5.88 -0.44
N ILE A 118 -6.51 5.55 -1.23
CA ILE A 118 -6.71 6.07 -2.57
C ILE A 118 -8.08 6.77 -2.64
N GLN A 119 -8.10 7.96 -3.22
CA GLN A 119 -9.36 8.70 -3.40
C GLN A 119 -10.22 7.98 -4.44
N PRO A 120 -11.51 7.68 -4.14
CA PRO A 120 -12.40 7.06 -5.10
C PRO A 120 -12.73 8.01 -6.25
N ALA A 121 -13.05 7.43 -7.42
CA ALA A 121 -13.47 8.20 -8.59
C ALA A 121 -14.84 8.89 -8.38
N THR A 122 -15.67 8.32 -7.54
CA THR A 122 -16.99 8.88 -7.18
C THR A 122 -17.24 8.69 -5.70
N ARG A 123 -17.88 9.66 -5.07
CA ARG A 123 -18.26 9.60 -3.66
C ARG A 123 -19.50 8.76 -3.43
N GLY A 124 -19.68 8.32 -2.18
CA GLY A 124 -20.83 7.56 -1.74
C GLY A 124 -20.83 6.10 -2.17
N GLY A 125 -22.00 5.50 -2.30
CA GLY A 125 -22.17 4.08 -2.57
C GLY A 125 -22.06 3.21 -1.32
N SER A 126 -22.47 1.94 -1.42
CA SER A 126 -22.46 1.02 -0.29
C SER A 126 -21.02 0.67 0.11
N PRO A 127 -20.66 0.70 1.39
CA PRO A 127 -19.35 0.24 1.82
C PRO A 127 -19.17 -1.26 1.54
N SER A 128 -17.92 -1.70 1.40
CA SER A 128 -17.58 -3.11 1.19
C SER A 128 -16.21 -3.42 1.78
N TRP A 129 -16.00 -4.69 2.12
CA TRP A 129 -14.71 -5.21 2.56
C TRP A 129 -14.43 -6.57 1.91
N GLY A 130 -13.16 -6.86 1.67
CA GLY A 130 -12.70 -8.16 1.18
C GLY A 130 -11.21 -8.35 1.42
N ALA A 131 -10.80 -9.60 1.53
CA ALA A 131 -9.40 -10.00 1.60
C ALA A 131 -9.15 -11.15 0.63
N LYS A 132 -7.92 -11.24 0.08
CA LYS A 132 -7.51 -12.30 -0.84
C LYS A 132 -6.05 -12.64 -0.57
N PRO A 133 -5.70 -13.95 -0.56
CA PRO A 133 -4.31 -14.38 -0.57
C PRO A 133 -3.62 -13.99 -1.88
N PHE A 134 -2.36 -13.57 -1.76
CA PHE A 134 -1.49 -13.28 -2.89
C PHE A 134 -0.12 -13.93 -2.67
N PRO A 135 0.02 -15.23 -2.94
CA PRO A 135 1.25 -15.96 -2.69
C PRO A 135 2.47 -15.29 -3.34
N LYS A 136 3.53 -15.09 -2.56
CA LYS A 136 4.74 -14.39 -3.04
C LYS A 136 5.40 -15.10 -4.22
N ALA A 137 5.32 -16.44 -4.27
CA ALA A 137 5.85 -17.23 -5.38
C ALA A 137 5.15 -16.95 -6.72
N GLU A 138 3.85 -16.67 -6.70
CA GLU A 138 3.07 -16.39 -7.91
C GLU A 138 3.37 -15.05 -8.56
N ARG A 139 3.99 -14.13 -7.81
CA ARG A 139 4.43 -12.81 -8.26
C ARG A 139 5.95 -12.67 -8.37
N SER A 140 6.68 -13.81 -8.42
CA SER A 140 8.11 -13.84 -8.65
C SER A 140 8.44 -13.40 -10.09
N GLY A 141 9.30 -12.38 -10.22
CA GLY A 141 9.73 -11.84 -11.50
C GLY A 141 8.65 -11.10 -12.31
N ARG A 142 7.51 -10.77 -11.70
CA ARG A 142 6.42 -10.04 -12.37
C ARG A 142 5.56 -9.27 -11.38
N PHE A 143 4.94 -8.17 -11.85
CA PHE A 143 3.88 -7.51 -11.10
C PHE A 143 2.56 -8.26 -11.24
N VAL A 144 1.90 -8.48 -10.10
CA VAL A 144 0.53 -9.01 -9.99
C VAL A 144 -0.35 -7.93 -9.39
N THR A 145 -1.53 -7.73 -9.96
CA THR A 145 -2.50 -6.75 -9.45
C THR A 145 -3.17 -7.31 -8.18
N LEU A 146 -3.08 -6.58 -7.09
CA LEU A 146 -3.61 -6.93 -5.78
C LEU A 146 -4.99 -6.30 -5.54
N ALA A 147 -5.12 -5.03 -5.94
CA ALA A 147 -6.40 -4.30 -5.93
C ALA A 147 -6.52 -3.43 -7.18
N SER A 148 -7.73 -3.31 -7.73
CA SER A 148 -7.96 -2.61 -9.00
C SER A 148 -9.33 -1.97 -9.09
N GLY A 149 -9.37 -0.78 -9.69
CA GLY A 149 -10.60 -0.13 -10.15
C GLY A 149 -10.99 -0.43 -11.60
N PHE A 150 -10.26 -1.32 -12.28
CA PHE A 150 -10.50 -1.65 -13.69
C PHE A 150 -11.19 -3.00 -13.82
N ALA A 151 -12.23 -3.03 -14.66
CA ALA A 151 -12.93 -4.27 -14.96
C ALA A 151 -12.00 -5.26 -15.70
N GLY A 152 -12.07 -6.52 -15.31
CA GLY A 152 -11.28 -7.59 -15.91
C GLY A 152 -9.96 -7.91 -15.20
N ASP A 153 -9.50 -7.09 -14.26
CA ASP A 153 -8.37 -7.46 -13.41
C ASP A 153 -8.80 -8.53 -12.37
N ASP A 154 -8.06 -9.64 -12.26
CA ASP A 154 -8.27 -10.63 -11.18
C ASP A 154 -7.66 -10.12 -9.87
N ALA A 155 -8.33 -9.15 -9.25
CA ALA A 155 -7.85 -8.44 -8.08
C ALA A 155 -9.01 -8.09 -7.15
N LEU A 156 -8.70 -7.63 -5.93
CA LEU A 156 -9.71 -7.06 -5.05
C LEU A 156 -10.25 -5.75 -5.65
N PRO A 157 -11.58 -5.59 -5.75
CA PRO A 157 -12.15 -4.40 -6.39
C PRO A 157 -11.99 -3.15 -5.51
N ILE A 158 -11.62 -2.03 -6.13
CA ILE A 158 -11.68 -0.68 -5.56
C ILE A 158 -12.46 0.24 -6.50
N ARG A 159 -12.95 1.37 -6.00
CA ARG A 159 -13.72 2.35 -6.77
C ARG A 159 -12.88 3.54 -7.22
N ALA A 160 -11.56 3.36 -7.26
CA ALA A 160 -10.60 4.36 -7.68
C ALA A 160 -10.06 4.06 -9.08
N ASN A 161 -9.70 5.08 -9.83
CA ASN A 161 -8.95 4.93 -11.07
C ASN A 161 -7.48 4.64 -10.72
N ALA A 162 -7.24 3.45 -10.18
CA ALA A 162 -5.91 3.02 -9.72
C ALA A 162 -5.75 1.49 -9.72
N ARG A 163 -4.50 1.05 -9.69
CA ARG A 163 -4.08 -0.32 -9.38
C ARG A 163 -3.10 -0.32 -8.22
N VAL A 164 -3.23 -1.29 -7.34
CA VAL A 164 -2.19 -1.66 -6.37
C VAL A 164 -1.60 -2.97 -6.84
N MET A 165 -0.30 -3.02 -7.01
CA MET A 165 0.41 -4.17 -7.56
C MET A 165 1.55 -4.60 -6.64
N GLY A 166 1.90 -5.88 -6.67
CA GLY A 166 3.03 -6.42 -5.93
C GLY A 166 3.91 -7.30 -6.81
N ALA A 167 5.20 -7.32 -6.52
CA ALA A 167 6.16 -8.23 -7.16
C ALA A 167 7.20 -8.71 -6.15
N THR A 168 7.72 -9.91 -6.36
CA THR A 168 8.91 -10.42 -5.71
C THR A 168 10.03 -10.47 -6.77
N ILE A 169 11.15 -9.82 -6.51
CA ILE A 169 12.26 -9.66 -7.47
C ILE A 169 13.52 -10.15 -6.79
N LYS A 170 14.15 -11.18 -7.32
CA LYS A 170 15.39 -11.71 -6.79
C LYS A 170 16.59 -10.84 -7.16
N ALA A 171 17.66 -10.95 -6.38
CA ALA A 171 18.95 -10.32 -6.71
C ALA A 171 19.38 -10.69 -8.14
N GLY A 172 19.69 -9.67 -8.95
CA GLY A 172 20.05 -9.81 -10.36
C GLY A 172 18.89 -9.93 -11.34
N GLU A 173 17.63 -10.16 -10.88
CA GLU A 173 16.46 -10.15 -11.74
C GLU A 173 16.04 -8.72 -12.13
N ARG A 174 15.35 -8.61 -13.26
CA ARG A 174 14.81 -7.36 -13.78
C ARG A 174 13.38 -7.55 -14.23
N VAL A 175 12.53 -6.62 -13.83
CA VAL A 175 11.13 -6.55 -14.24
C VAL A 175 10.89 -5.22 -14.94
N THR A 176 10.25 -5.26 -16.10
CA THR A 176 9.83 -4.05 -16.81
C THR A 176 8.35 -3.82 -16.57
N LEU A 177 7.99 -2.65 -16.08
CA LEU A 177 6.62 -2.21 -15.89
C LEU A 177 6.26 -1.18 -16.97
N SER A 178 5.15 -1.44 -17.68
CA SER A 178 4.54 -0.46 -18.57
C SER A 178 3.65 0.48 -17.77
N LEU A 179 3.79 1.78 -18.04
CA LEU A 179 3.05 2.85 -17.38
C LEU A 179 2.38 3.75 -18.44
N ASP A 180 1.32 4.41 -18.07
CA ASP A 180 0.83 5.57 -18.83
C ASP A 180 1.58 6.81 -18.33
N PRO A 181 2.29 7.57 -19.21
CA PRO A 181 3.03 8.78 -18.80
C PRO A 181 2.19 9.87 -18.12
N LYS A 182 0.87 9.80 -18.26
CA LYS A 182 -0.07 10.74 -17.63
C LYS A 182 -0.47 10.33 -16.20
N ARG A 183 -0.04 9.16 -15.77
CA ARG A 183 -0.38 8.60 -14.45
C ARG A 183 0.78 8.78 -13.48
N HIS A 184 0.48 8.53 -12.23
CA HIS A 184 1.40 8.67 -11.10
C HIS A 184 1.65 7.29 -10.49
N ALA A 185 2.86 6.77 -10.64
CA ALA A 185 3.22 5.53 -9.96
C ALA A 185 4.02 5.83 -8.69
N TYR A 186 3.76 5.07 -7.63
CA TYR A 186 4.47 5.16 -6.37
C TYR A 186 4.88 3.77 -5.90
N LEU A 187 6.18 3.50 -5.80
CA LEU A 187 6.74 2.20 -5.45
C LEU A 187 7.44 2.27 -4.10
N VAL A 188 7.21 1.26 -3.27
CA VAL A 188 7.91 1.08 -1.98
C VAL A 188 8.36 -0.38 -1.87
N PRO A 189 9.67 -0.66 -1.71
CA PRO A 189 10.12 -1.99 -1.34
C PRO A 189 9.70 -2.29 0.12
N ALA A 190 8.94 -3.36 0.32
CA ALA A 190 8.63 -3.85 1.66
C ALA A 190 9.86 -4.45 2.33
N THR A 191 10.72 -5.09 1.52
CA THR A 191 12.02 -5.67 1.91
C THR A 191 13.01 -5.54 0.74
N GLY A 192 14.30 -5.65 1.04
CA GLY A 192 15.38 -5.67 0.05
C GLY A 192 15.66 -4.31 -0.59
N ILE A 193 16.52 -4.32 -1.58
CA ILE A 193 16.99 -3.13 -2.30
C ILE A 193 16.76 -3.34 -3.80
N VAL A 194 16.19 -2.33 -4.46
CA VAL A 194 15.99 -2.33 -5.91
C VAL A 194 16.57 -1.08 -6.56
N ASP A 195 16.95 -1.16 -7.81
CA ASP A 195 17.14 0.01 -8.66
C ASP A 195 15.86 0.23 -9.49
N VAL A 196 15.28 1.40 -9.40
CA VAL A 196 14.14 1.85 -10.22
C VAL A 196 14.71 2.78 -11.30
N GLY A 197 14.80 2.30 -12.54
CA GLY A 197 15.62 2.94 -13.55
C GLY A 197 17.09 3.00 -13.10
N SER A 198 17.61 4.21 -12.91
CA SER A 198 18.99 4.44 -12.41
C SER A 198 19.05 4.84 -10.93
N ILE A 199 17.91 4.84 -10.23
CA ILE A 199 17.80 5.34 -8.86
C ILE A 199 17.74 4.16 -7.88
N ARG A 200 18.67 4.11 -6.92
CA ARG A 200 18.67 3.13 -5.83
C ARG A 200 17.57 3.45 -4.83
N ILE A 201 16.69 2.46 -4.57
CA ILE A 201 15.60 2.52 -3.61
C ILE A 201 15.82 1.42 -2.59
N GLU A 202 16.04 1.82 -1.35
CA GLU A 202 16.23 0.91 -0.22
C GLU A 202 14.88 0.48 0.36
N ALA A 203 14.91 -0.56 1.20
CA ALA A 203 13.70 -1.02 1.87
C ALA A 203 12.98 0.13 2.59
N ARG A 204 11.68 0.26 2.34
CA ARG A 204 10.79 1.26 2.94
C ARG A 204 10.98 2.70 2.42
N ASP A 205 11.92 2.94 1.48
CA ASP A 205 11.97 4.20 0.74
C ASP A 205 10.78 4.29 -0.23
N GLY A 206 10.35 5.50 -0.55
CA GLY A 206 9.41 5.73 -1.64
C GLY A 206 10.12 6.09 -2.94
N ALA A 207 9.59 5.62 -4.07
CA ALA A 207 9.92 6.10 -5.41
C ALA A 207 8.68 6.69 -6.06
N ALA A 208 8.64 8.00 -6.22
CA ALA A 208 7.59 8.72 -6.94
C ALA A 208 7.96 8.78 -8.43
N ILE A 209 7.09 8.28 -9.32
CA ILE A 209 7.37 8.06 -10.74
C ILE A 209 6.29 8.76 -11.58
N THR A 210 6.71 9.59 -12.53
CA THR A 210 5.85 10.25 -13.52
C THR A 210 6.54 10.39 -14.86
N ASP A 211 5.76 10.67 -15.91
CA ASP A 211 6.25 11.02 -17.25
C ASP A 211 7.10 9.91 -17.90
N LEU A 212 6.82 8.65 -17.55
CA LEU A 212 7.49 7.48 -18.13
C LEU A 212 6.46 6.51 -18.69
N SER A 213 6.72 6.01 -19.90
CA SER A 213 5.91 4.93 -20.50
C SER A 213 6.33 3.54 -20.04
N THR A 214 7.56 3.43 -19.56
CA THR A 214 8.11 2.19 -19.02
C THR A 214 9.13 2.51 -17.94
N VAL A 215 9.24 1.62 -16.95
CA VAL A 215 10.30 1.66 -15.95
C VAL A 215 10.83 0.25 -15.72
N GLN A 216 12.16 0.12 -15.65
CA GLN A 216 12.80 -1.12 -15.29
C GLN A 216 13.09 -1.11 -13.79
N ILE A 217 12.73 -2.18 -13.10
CA ILE A 217 13.04 -2.43 -11.70
C ILE A 217 14.01 -3.60 -11.63
N ALA A 218 15.18 -3.40 -11.04
CA ALA A 218 16.20 -4.43 -10.91
C ALA A 218 16.44 -4.76 -9.42
N GLY A 219 16.38 -6.03 -9.05
CA GLY A 219 16.71 -6.51 -7.73
C GLY A 219 18.22 -6.40 -7.48
N ILE A 220 18.61 -5.67 -6.46
CA ILE A 220 19.98 -5.64 -5.95
C ILE A 220 20.12 -6.68 -4.85
N GLU A 221 19.07 -6.82 -4.06
CA GLU A 221 18.84 -7.90 -3.10
C GLU A 221 17.52 -8.58 -3.43
N ASP A 222 17.25 -9.72 -2.80
CA ASP A 222 15.91 -10.31 -2.86
C ASP A 222 14.92 -9.31 -2.25
N ALA A 223 14.00 -8.82 -3.06
CA ALA A 223 13.11 -7.73 -2.71
C ALA A 223 11.64 -8.11 -2.91
N GLU A 224 10.81 -7.57 -2.03
CA GLU A 224 9.37 -7.55 -2.18
C GLU A 224 8.94 -6.10 -2.36
N VAL A 225 8.26 -5.79 -3.46
CA VAL A 225 7.86 -4.42 -3.79
C VAL A 225 6.35 -4.31 -3.93
N VAL A 226 5.81 -3.19 -3.45
CA VAL A 226 4.42 -2.79 -3.66
C VAL A 226 4.41 -1.49 -4.46
N LEU A 227 3.50 -1.39 -5.41
CA LEU A 227 3.37 -0.22 -6.29
C LEU A 227 1.90 0.17 -6.41
N VAL A 228 1.64 1.46 -6.33
CA VAL A 228 0.35 2.05 -6.72
C VAL A 228 0.54 2.77 -8.05
N ASP A 229 -0.30 2.45 -9.03
CA ASP A 229 -0.49 3.20 -10.27
C ASP A 229 -1.79 3.98 -10.15
N ALA A 230 -1.71 5.31 -10.08
CA ALA A 230 -2.79 6.23 -9.75
C ALA A 230 -3.07 7.24 -10.88
N ALA A 231 -4.34 7.65 -11.05
CA ALA A 231 -4.71 8.71 -12.01
C ALA A 231 -4.27 10.09 -11.53
#